data_62e02b1c7a2039b0d8be41ce8e97a00e
#
_entry.id   62e02b1c7a2039b0d8be41ce8e97a00e
#
_cell.length_a   1.000
_cell.length_b   1.000
_cell.length_c   1.000
_cell.angle_alpha   90.00
_cell.angle_beta   90.00
_cell.angle_gamma   90.00
#
_symmetry.space_group_name_H-M   'P 1'
#
loop_
_entity.id
_entity.type
_entity.pdbx_description
1 polymer ?
#
loop_
_entity_poly.entity_id
_entity_poly.type
_entity_poly.pdbx_seq_one_letter_code
_entity_poly.pdbx_strand_id
1 'polypeptide(L)' 'MVQFTVEETNLLSIYHEGGKAQLMENMTAALPDMDADMRELARRTLSKVDALTDEEYA' A
#
# COMPACT_ATOMS: atom_id res chain seq x y z
N MET A 1 -2.84 -9.57 13.79
CA MET A 1 -2.79 -9.78 12.33
C MET A 1 -3.31 -8.55 11.60
N VAL A 2 -2.58 -8.08 10.60
CA VAL A 2 -2.99 -6.91 9.82
C VAL A 2 -4.05 -7.34 8.81
N GLN A 3 -5.15 -6.59 8.77
CA GLN A 3 -6.22 -6.85 7.83
C GLN A 3 -6.41 -5.64 6.91
N PHE A 4 -6.67 -5.92 5.64
CA PHE A 4 -6.91 -4.89 4.65
C PHE A 4 -8.37 -4.87 4.25
N THR A 5 -8.90 -3.66 4.06
CA THR A 5 -10.25 -3.49 3.51
C THR A 5 -10.23 -3.84 2.01
N VAL A 6 -11.41 -3.96 1.43
CA VAL A 6 -11.53 -4.21 -0.02
C VAL A 6 -10.84 -3.08 -0.81
N GLU A 7 -11.05 -1.85 -0.38
CA GLU A 7 -10.44 -0.69 -1.04
C GLU A 7 -8.92 -0.74 -0.95
N GLU A 8 -8.39 -1.09 0.21
CA GLU A 8 -6.95 -1.22 0.40
C GLU A 8 -6.38 -2.36 -0.44
N THR A 9 -7.10 -3.48 -0.49
CA THR A 9 -6.68 -4.62 -1.30
C THR A 9 -6.64 -4.26 -2.79
N ASN A 10 -7.64 -3.52 -3.26
CA ASN A 10 -7.67 -3.06 -4.65
C ASN A 10 -6.50 -2.15 -4.95
N LEU A 11 -6.18 -1.24 -4.04
CA LEU A 11 -5.07 -0.33 -4.19
C LEU A 11 -3.74 -1.09 -4.25
N LEU A 12 -3.57 -2.06 -3.36
CA LEU A 12 -2.37 -2.91 -3.37
C LEU A 12 -2.23 -3.65 -4.69
N SER A 13 -3.34 -4.13 -5.23
CA SER A 13 -3.37 -4.85 -6.49
C SER A 13 -2.81 -4.02 -7.65
N ILE A 14 -3.10 -2.72 -7.65
CA ILE A 14 -2.61 -1.80 -8.68
C ILE A 14 -1.10 -1.64 -8.61
N TYR A 15 -0.54 -1.58 -7.42
CA TYR A 15 0.88 -1.30 -7.19
C TYR A 15 1.69 -2.54 -6.82
N HIS A 16 1.07 -3.71 -6.83
CA HIS A 16 1.73 -4.96 -6.44
C HIS A 16 2.69 -5.41 -7.52
N GLU A 17 3.93 -4.94 -7.42
CA GLU A 17 4.97 -5.24 -8.37
C GLU A 17 6.30 -5.27 -7.62
N GLY A 18 7.03 -6.36 -7.72
CA GLY A 18 8.22 -6.56 -6.92
C GLY A 18 7.87 -6.96 -5.49
N GLY A 19 8.73 -6.70 -4.56
CA GLY A 19 8.50 -7.02 -3.15
C GLY A 19 7.86 -5.89 -2.40
N LYS A 20 7.75 -6.07 -1.08
CA LYS A 20 7.17 -5.09 -0.17
C LYS A 20 7.80 -3.71 -0.33
N ALA A 21 9.13 -3.64 -0.38
CA ALA A 21 9.83 -2.36 -0.50
C ALA A 21 9.48 -1.65 -1.81
N GLN A 22 9.37 -2.40 -2.89
CA GLN A 22 9.03 -1.84 -4.19
C GLN A 22 7.59 -1.31 -4.20
N LEU A 23 6.68 -2.05 -3.59
CA LEU A 23 5.29 -1.59 -3.44
C LEU A 23 5.22 -0.27 -2.71
N MET A 24 5.91 -0.16 -1.57
CA MET A 24 5.91 1.05 -0.76
C MET A 24 6.50 2.22 -1.52
N GLU A 25 7.57 1.99 -2.26
CA GLU A 25 8.20 3.02 -3.08
C GLU A 25 7.27 3.50 -4.19
N ASN A 26 6.63 2.56 -4.89
CA ASN A 26 5.70 2.89 -5.96
C ASN A 26 4.52 3.72 -5.46
N MET A 27 3.94 3.31 -4.34
CA MET A 27 2.81 4.03 -3.75
C MET A 27 3.23 5.42 -3.27
N THR A 28 4.39 5.53 -2.63
CA THR A 28 4.89 6.80 -2.15
C THR A 28 5.12 7.76 -3.31
N ALA A 29 5.67 7.27 -4.40
CA ALA A 29 5.91 8.07 -5.60
C ALA A 29 4.59 8.55 -6.24
N ALA A 30 3.52 7.79 -6.08
CA ALA A 30 2.22 8.14 -6.65
C ALA A 30 1.40 9.08 -5.77
N LEU A 31 1.75 9.23 -4.50
CA LEU A 31 0.97 10.05 -3.57
C LEU A 31 0.69 11.47 -4.06
N PRO A 32 1.66 12.20 -4.63
CA PRO A 32 1.41 13.57 -5.09
C PRO A 32 0.36 13.68 -6.18
N ASP A 33 0.13 12.60 -6.92
CA ASP A 33 -0.84 12.57 -8.02
C ASP A 33 -2.23 12.13 -7.57
N MET A 34 -2.37 11.75 -6.31
CA MET A 34 -3.64 11.30 -5.75
C MET A 34 -4.43 12.45 -5.17
N ASP A 35 -5.77 12.35 -5.21
CA ASP A 35 -6.61 13.31 -4.50
C ASP A 35 -6.52 13.06 -2.99
N ALA A 36 -7.16 13.93 -2.20
CA ALA A 36 -7.05 13.89 -0.74
C ALA A 36 -7.53 12.55 -0.15
N ASP A 37 -8.66 12.06 -0.65
CA ASP A 37 -9.25 10.82 -0.15
C ASP A 37 -8.38 9.61 -0.48
N MET A 38 -7.92 9.56 -1.72
CA MET A 38 -7.06 8.46 -2.17
C MET A 38 -5.71 8.49 -1.47
N ARG A 39 -5.18 9.69 -1.25
CA ARG A 39 -3.91 9.85 -0.53
C ARG A 39 -4.01 9.34 0.90
N GLU A 40 -5.13 9.62 1.57
CA GLU A 40 -5.33 9.12 2.92
C GLU A 40 -5.45 7.61 2.95
N LEU A 41 -6.18 7.04 1.99
CA LEU A 41 -6.28 5.59 1.85
C LEU A 41 -4.90 4.96 1.62
N ALA A 42 -4.11 5.55 0.74
CA ALA A 42 -2.77 5.06 0.44
C ALA A 42 -1.86 5.12 1.67
N ARG A 43 -1.92 6.20 2.44
CA ARG A 43 -1.12 6.32 3.67
C ARG A 43 -1.49 5.24 4.68
N ARG A 44 -2.78 4.98 4.82
CA ARG A 44 -3.27 3.94 5.74
C ARG A 44 -2.79 2.57 5.28
N THR A 45 -2.88 2.32 3.99
CA THR A 45 -2.43 1.07 3.39
C THR A 45 -0.92 0.90 3.58
N LEU A 46 -0.15 1.95 3.34
CA LEU A 46 1.30 1.92 3.54
C LEU A 46 1.68 1.63 4.97
N SER A 47 0.96 2.22 5.93
CA SER A 47 1.20 1.97 7.33
C SER A 47 1.00 0.50 7.70
N LYS A 48 -0.04 -0.11 7.14
CA LYS A 48 -0.31 -1.53 7.36
C LYS A 48 0.74 -2.42 6.71
N VAL A 49 1.14 -2.08 5.50
CA VAL A 49 2.18 -2.83 4.78
C VAL A 49 3.51 -2.74 5.53
N ASP A 50 3.84 -1.56 6.05
CA ASP A 50 5.07 -1.35 6.82
C ASP A 50 5.11 -2.24 8.05
N ALA A 51 3.97 -2.53 8.64
CA ALA A 51 3.86 -3.39 9.81
C ALA A 51 4.03 -4.88 9.48
N LEU A 52 3.94 -5.26 8.21
CA LEU A 52 4.11 -6.65 7.79
C LEU A 52 5.59 -6.96 7.61
N THR A 53 5.97 -8.22 7.90
CA THR A 53 7.27 -8.72 7.49
C THR A 53 7.23 -9.05 6.00
N ASP A 54 8.39 -9.24 5.39
CA ASP A 54 8.45 -9.63 3.98
C ASP A 54 7.70 -10.94 3.73
N GLU A 55 7.80 -11.87 4.68
CA GLU A 55 7.11 -13.15 4.58
C GLU A 55 5.60 -12.99 4.66
N GLU A 56 5.13 -12.12 5.54
CA GLU A 56 3.69 -11.87 5.68
C GLU A 56 3.12 -11.18 4.45
N TYR A 57 3.90 -10.32 3.82
CA TYR A 57 3.49 -9.64 2.61
C TYR A 57 3.39 -10.61 1.43
N ALA A 58 4.33 -11.48 1.35
CA ALA A 58 4.31 -12.49 0.29
C ALA A 58 3.16 -13.46 0.49
#